data_fb1090fe6bd1056ff74c8e4bca3cb802
#
_entry.id   fb1090fe6bd1056ff74c8e4bca3cb802
#
_cell.length_a   1.000
_cell.length_b   1.000
_cell.length_c   1.000
_cell.angle_alpha   90.00
_cell.angle_beta   90.00
_cell.angle_gamma   90.00
#
_symmetry.space_group_name_H-M   'P 1'
#
loop_
_entity.id
_entity.type
_entity.pdbx_description
1 polymer ?
#
loop_
_entity_poly.entity_id
_entity_poly.type
_entity_poly.pdbx_seq_one_letter_code
_entity_poly.pdbx_strand_id
1 'polypeptide(L)'
;MILVATLPSIHPLMRSARVEAVHAVPGSALAPGAKLLDLRVDLSLAVAHDCPPVTYHRIALRERAWLRRFEVSAGDDVAAGAVVALLSTGPDESLDAPPGRAVRVSVAGILHEPDWWRDEPSP
;
A
#
# COMPACT_ATOMS: atom_id res chain seq x y z
N MET A 1 16.06 9.80 10.23
CA MET A 1 16.21 9.24 8.87
C MET A 1 14.85 9.24 8.18
N ILE A 2 14.79 9.75 7.00
CA ILE A 2 13.59 9.68 6.18
C ILE A 2 13.56 8.35 5.43
N LEU A 3 12.42 7.71 5.46
CA LEU A 3 12.18 6.42 4.82
C LEU A 3 11.16 6.59 3.71
N VAL A 4 11.31 5.85 2.63
CA VAL A 4 10.33 5.85 1.55
C VAL A 4 9.61 4.52 1.48
N ALA A 5 8.30 4.55 1.24
CA ALA A 5 7.54 3.38 0.86
C ALA A 5 7.27 3.48 -0.64
N THR A 6 7.68 2.46 -1.38
CA THR A 6 7.43 2.39 -2.82
C THR A 6 6.43 1.28 -3.11
N LEU A 7 5.73 1.40 -4.25
CA LEU A 7 4.81 0.36 -4.68
C LEU A 7 5.61 -0.90 -5.04
N PRO A 8 5.43 -2.00 -4.31
CA PRO A 8 6.18 -3.23 -4.61
C PRO A 8 5.69 -3.87 -5.90
N SER A 9 6.57 -4.57 -6.58
CA SER A 9 6.20 -5.42 -7.71
C SER A 9 5.67 -6.74 -7.16
N ILE A 10 4.36 -6.90 -7.15
CA ILE A 10 3.68 -8.08 -6.59
C ILE A 10 3.68 -9.22 -7.58
N HIS A 11 3.62 -8.90 -8.88
CA HIS A 11 3.60 -9.86 -9.96
C HIS A 11 4.54 -9.39 -11.07
N PRO A 12 5.27 -10.30 -11.76
CA PRO A 12 6.20 -9.90 -12.82
C PRO A 12 5.57 -9.14 -13.98
N LEU A 13 4.30 -9.39 -14.26
CA LEU A 13 3.56 -8.73 -15.35
C LEU A 13 2.87 -7.44 -14.91
N MET A 14 2.94 -7.10 -13.63
CA MET A 14 2.32 -5.91 -13.09
C MET A 14 3.09 -4.66 -13.51
N ARG A 15 2.38 -3.66 -14.03
CA ARG A 15 2.94 -2.34 -14.34
C ARG A 15 2.51 -1.29 -13.33
N SER A 16 1.30 -1.43 -12.83
CA SER A 16 0.70 -0.50 -11.89
C SER A 16 -0.31 -1.21 -11.02
N ALA A 17 -0.74 -0.53 -9.97
CA ALA A 17 -1.82 -0.99 -9.10
C ALA A 17 -2.69 0.21 -8.73
N ARG A 18 -3.94 -0.06 -8.38
CA ARG A 18 -4.83 0.96 -7.83
C ARG A 18 -4.77 0.92 -6.32
N VAL A 19 -4.69 2.09 -5.69
CA VAL A 19 -4.80 2.20 -4.25
C VAL A 19 -6.27 2.08 -3.88
N GLU A 20 -6.62 1.01 -3.13
CA GLU A 20 -8.00 0.78 -2.69
C GLU A 20 -8.31 1.53 -1.40
N ALA A 21 -7.36 1.55 -0.48
CA ALA A 21 -7.54 2.21 0.82
C ALA A 21 -6.20 2.60 1.41
N VAL A 22 -6.19 3.67 2.17
CA VAL A 22 -5.06 4.06 3.03
C VAL A 22 -5.51 3.89 4.48
N HIS A 23 -4.68 3.24 5.30
CA HIS A 23 -5.07 2.82 6.65
C HIS A 23 -4.44 3.63 7.76
N ALA A 24 -3.35 4.35 7.45
CA ALA A 24 -2.63 5.10 8.46
C ALA A 24 -2.92 6.59 8.32
N VAL A 25 -2.77 7.32 9.43
CA VAL A 25 -3.01 8.76 9.47
C VAL A 25 -1.66 9.48 9.52
N PRO A 26 -1.42 10.48 8.67
CA PRO A 26 -0.20 11.28 8.74
C PRO A 26 0.02 11.86 10.13
N GLY A 27 1.25 11.79 10.62
CA GLY A 27 1.63 12.21 11.95
C GLY A 27 1.57 11.12 13.01
N SER A 28 1.01 9.95 12.71
CA SER A 28 0.91 8.86 13.67
C SER A 28 2.18 8.03 13.74
N ALA A 29 2.46 7.50 14.92
CA ALA A 29 3.50 6.50 15.14
C ALA A 29 2.94 5.13 14.78
N LEU A 30 3.65 4.38 13.97
CA LEU A 30 3.22 3.07 13.51
C LEU A 30 4.16 1.99 14.04
N ALA A 31 3.58 0.94 14.60
CA ALA A 31 4.32 -0.23 15.09
C ALA A 31 4.48 -1.26 13.97
N PRO A 32 5.40 -2.23 14.11
CA PRO A 32 5.46 -3.36 13.20
C PRO A 32 4.10 -4.07 13.12
N GLY A 33 3.66 -4.39 11.91
CA GLY A 33 2.35 -4.97 11.66
C GLY A 33 1.26 -3.95 11.36
N ALA A 34 1.53 -2.65 11.50
CA ALA A 34 0.57 -1.62 11.17
C ALA A 34 0.25 -1.63 9.68
N LYS A 35 -1.02 -1.56 9.34
CA LYS A 35 -1.49 -1.51 7.96
C LYS A 35 -1.16 -0.15 7.37
N LEU A 36 -0.58 -0.15 6.18
CA LEU A 36 -0.25 1.10 5.48
C LEU A 36 -1.31 1.40 4.41
N LEU A 37 -1.47 0.50 3.44
CA LEU A 37 -2.46 0.67 2.39
C LEU A 37 -2.84 -0.66 1.77
N ASP A 38 -3.96 -0.68 1.06
CA ASP A 38 -4.41 -1.81 0.26
C ASP A 38 -4.33 -1.48 -1.22
N LEU A 39 -3.98 -2.48 -2.02
CA LEU A 39 -3.80 -2.36 -3.46
C LEU A 39 -4.72 -3.33 -4.20
N ARG A 40 -5.17 -2.91 -5.38
CA ARG A 40 -5.84 -3.75 -6.35
C ARG A 40 -4.93 -3.90 -7.56
N VAL A 41 -4.58 -5.14 -7.87
CA VAL A 41 -3.76 -5.47 -9.04
C VAL A 41 -4.64 -6.15 -10.07
N ASP A 42 -4.73 -5.56 -11.26
CA ASP A 42 -5.52 -6.08 -12.35
C ASP A 42 -4.60 -6.52 -13.49
N LEU A 43 -4.55 -7.82 -13.72
CA LEU A 43 -3.71 -8.44 -14.75
C LEU A 43 -4.54 -8.98 -15.92
N SER A 44 -5.80 -8.56 -16.05
CA SER A 44 -6.72 -9.12 -17.04
C SER A 44 -6.23 -8.99 -18.49
N LEU A 45 -5.38 -8.00 -18.77
CA LEU A 45 -4.80 -7.80 -20.10
C LEU A 45 -3.47 -8.53 -20.30
N ALA A 46 -2.91 -9.12 -19.26
CA ALA A 46 -1.54 -9.64 -19.28
C ALA A 46 -1.44 -11.15 -19.01
N VAL A 47 -2.47 -11.78 -18.46
CA VAL A 47 -2.41 -13.17 -18.03
C VAL A 47 -3.44 -14.04 -18.76
N ALA A 48 -3.14 -15.34 -18.81
CA ALA A 48 -4.05 -16.34 -19.35
C ALA A 48 -5.24 -16.57 -18.40
N HIS A 49 -6.27 -17.23 -18.92
CA HIS A 49 -7.58 -17.33 -18.28
C HIS A 49 -7.68 -18.24 -17.05
N ASP A 50 -6.60 -18.92 -16.71
CA ASP A 50 -6.61 -19.92 -15.63
C ASP A 50 -6.22 -19.36 -14.26
N CYS A 51 -5.94 -18.05 -14.15
CA CYS A 51 -5.70 -17.41 -12.85
C CYS A 51 -6.59 -16.18 -12.68
N PRO A 52 -6.93 -15.83 -11.42
CA PRO A 52 -7.74 -14.64 -11.18
C PRO A 52 -7.03 -13.40 -11.73
N PRO A 53 -7.68 -12.62 -12.60
CA PRO A 53 -7.03 -11.44 -13.18
C PRO A 53 -6.93 -10.28 -12.20
N VAL A 54 -7.75 -10.26 -11.17
CA VAL A 54 -7.78 -9.18 -10.17
C VAL A 54 -7.49 -9.78 -8.80
N THR A 55 -6.49 -9.22 -8.13
CA THR A 55 -6.12 -9.62 -6.78
C THR A 55 -5.97 -8.39 -5.89
N TYR A 56 -6.13 -8.58 -4.59
CA TYR A 56 -6.03 -7.52 -3.59
C TYR A 56 -4.91 -7.84 -2.63
N HIS A 57 -4.14 -6.84 -2.24
CA HIS A 57 -2.97 -7.00 -1.41
C HIS A 57 -2.90 -5.89 -0.38
N ARG A 58 -2.40 -6.22 0.79
CA ARG A 58 -2.21 -5.27 1.89
C ARG A 58 -0.73 -5.09 2.15
N ILE A 59 -0.30 -3.85 2.23
CA ILE A 59 1.05 -3.50 2.63
C ILE A 59 1.01 -3.10 4.11
N ALA A 60 1.83 -3.78 4.92
CA ALA A 60 1.97 -3.51 6.34
C ALA A 60 3.44 -3.25 6.67
N LEU A 61 3.69 -2.45 7.70
CA LEU A 61 5.04 -2.16 8.13
C LEU A 61 5.66 -3.35 8.85
N ARG A 62 6.96 -3.55 8.67
CA ARG A 62 7.75 -4.54 9.39
C ARG A 62 8.71 -3.90 10.38
N GLU A 63 8.66 -2.60 10.53
CA GLU A 63 9.48 -1.85 11.47
C GLU A 63 8.68 -0.67 12.01
N ARG A 64 9.13 -0.12 13.12
CA ARG A 64 8.52 1.08 13.69
C ARG A 64 8.91 2.30 12.85
N ALA A 65 7.94 3.16 12.57
CA ALA A 65 8.18 4.42 11.87
C ALA A 65 7.02 5.39 12.14
N TRP A 66 7.26 6.68 11.90
CA TRP A 66 6.22 7.70 11.89
C TRP A 66 5.79 7.93 10.45
N LEU A 67 4.49 7.88 10.19
CA LEU A 67 3.96 8.26 8.88
C LEU A 67 3.97 9.76 8.79
N ARG A 68 4.65 10.29 7.77
CA ARG A 68 4.75 11.74 7.59
C ARG A 68 3.79 12.23 6.51
N ARG A 69 3.67 11.51 5.41
CA ARG A 69 2.83 11.93 4.31
C ARG A 69 2.56 10.77 3.37
N PHE A 70 1.31 10.65 2.87
CA PHE A 70 1.04 9.85 1.68
C PHE A 70 1.25 10.68 0.42
N GLU A 71 1.85 10.06 -0.60
CA GLU A 71 1.99 10.65 -1.93
C GLU A 71 0.84 10.24 -2.85
N VAL A 72 -0.04 9.36 -2.38
CA VAL A 72 -1.16 8.80 -3.14
C VAL A 72 -2.43 8.83 -2.29
N SER A 73 -3.56 8.76 -2.97
CA SER A 73 -4.88 8.68 -2.34
C SER A 73 -5.62 7.44 -2.85
N ALA A 74 -6.63 7.02 -2.11
CA ALA A 74 -7.51 5.95 -2.56
C ALA A 74 -8.11 6.29 -3.93
N GLY A 75 -8.08 5.33 -4.85
CA GLY A 75 -8.51 5.51 -6.23
C GLY A 75 -7.41 5.83 -7.22
N ASP A 76 -6.21 6.19 -6.75
CA ASP A 76 -5.09 6.50 -7.64
C ASP A 76 -4.52 5.23 -8.27
N ASP A 77 -4.15 5.32 -9.54
CA ASP A 77 -3.33 4.32 -10.21
C ASP A 77 -1.86 4.70 -10.05
N VAL A 78 -1.05 3.75 -9.58
CA VAL A 78 0.35 4.01 -9.23
C VAL A 78 1.24 3.00 -9.93
N ALA A 79 2.31 3.50 -10.55
CA ALA A 79 3.28 2.63 -11.21
C ALA A 79 4.11 1.86 -10.17
N ALA A 80 4.49 0.63 -10.52
CA ALA A 80 5.41 -0.15 -9.69
C ALA A 80 6.72 0.61 -9.50
N GLY A 81 7.21 0.67 -8.26
CA GLY A 81 8.42 1.41 -7.91
C GLY A 81 8.21 2.88 -7.55
N ALA A 82 7.02 3.43 -7.79
CA ALA A 82 6.73 4.81 -7.42
C ALA A 82 6.62 4.96 -5.90
N VAL A 83 7.00 6.13 -5.39
CA VAL A 83 6.88 6.43 -3.96
C VAL A 83 5.42 6.64 -3.62
N VAL A 84 4.93 5.93 -2.61
CA VAL A 84 3.54 6.03 -2.15
C VAL A 84 3.43 6.73 -0.80
N ALA A 85 4.49 6.71 0.01
CA ALA A 85 4.47 7.37 1.31
C ALA A 85 5.87 7.74 1.76
N LEU A 86 5.95 8.78 2.60
CA LEU A 86 7.15 9.17 3.30
C LEU A 86 6.95 8.92 4.79
N LEU A 87 7.94 8.28 5.39
CA LEU A 87 7.97 7.97 6.81
C LEU A 87 9.29 8.46 7.39
N SER A 88 9.42 8.40 8.71
CA SER A 88 10.67 8.76 9.37
C SER A 88 10.89 7.90 10.61
N THR A 89 12.15 7.80 11.01
CA THR A 89 12.53 7.09 12.24
C THR A 89 12.26 7.93 13.49
N GLY A 90 12.10 9.24 13.35
CA GLY A 90 11.74 10.15 14.43
C GLY A 90 10.58 11.05 14.04
N PRO A 91 9.83 11.60 15.02
CA PRO A 91 8.59 12.32 14.72
C PRO A 91 8.78 13.69 14.07
N ASP A 92 9.94 14.32 14.27
CA ASP A 92 10.17 15.73 13.90
C ASP A 92 11.25 15.91 12.83
N GLU A 93 11.60 14.84 12.11
CA GLU A 93 12.63 14.94 11.07
C GLU A 93 12.13 15.75 9.89
N SER A 94 13.03 16.57 9.32
CA SER A 94 12.70 17.37 8.15
C SER A 94 12.49 16.48 6.92
N LEU A 95 11.40 16.72 6.21
CA LEU A 95 11.12 16.03 4.94
C LEU A 95 11.99 16.53 3.79
N ASP A 96 12.71 17.63 3.99
CA ASP A 96 13.67 18.14 3.00
C ASP A 96 14.98 17.35 2.98
N ALA A 97 15.22 16.52 4.00
CA ALA A 97 16.38 15.65 4.02
C ALA A 97 16.22 14.54 2.96
N PRO A 98 17.31 14.11 2.31
CA PRO A 98 17.24 13.02 1.35
C PRO A 98 16.84 11.72 2.04
N PRO A 99 16.08 10.84 1.37
CA PRO A 99 15.71 9.56 1.93
C PRO A 99 16.93 8.71 2.26
N GLY A 100 16.91 8.07 3.42
CA GLY A 100 18.00 7.20 3.84
C GLY A 100 17.90 5.79 3.25
N ARG A 101 16.68 5.24 3.21
CA ARG A 101 16.42 3.89 2.66
C ARG A 101 14.93 3.67 2.50
N ALA A 102 14.58 2.56 1.88
CA ALA A 102 13.21 2.09 1.84
C ALA A 102 12.78 1.58 3.22
N VAL A 103 11.54 1.84 3.60
CA VAL A 103 10.94 1.26 4.80
C VAL A 103 10.70 -0.23 4.56
N ARG A 104 10.86 -1.04 5.60
CA ARG A 104 10.60 -2.47 5.52
C ARG A 104 9.11 -2.72 5.60
N VAL A 105 8.59 -3.43 4.61
CA VAL A 105 7.17 -3.76 4.52
C VAL A 105 6.97 -5.23 4.21
N SER A 106 5.79 -5.73 4.54
CA SER A 106 5.30 -7.02 4.08
C SER A 106 4.10 -6.80 3.16
N VAL A 107 3.93 -7.71 2.22
CA VAL A 107 2.79 -7.71 1.31
C VAL A 107 2.04 -9.03 1.51
N ALA A 108 0.75 -8.94 1.77
CA ALA A 108 -0.10 -10.11 1.94
C ALA A 108 -1.32 -10.02 1.02
N GLY A 109 -1.68 -11.13 0.41
CA GLY A 109 -2.93 -11.23 -0.31
C GLY A 109 -4.10 -11.14 0.66
N ILE A 110 -5.15 -10.41 0.27
CA ILE A 110 -6.36 -10.28 1.06
C ILE A 110 -7.56 -10.67 0.23
N LEU A 111 -8.58 -11.19 0.90
CA LEU A 111 -9.86 -11.44 0.26
C LEU A 111 -10.64 -10.14 0.19
N HIS A 112 -11.07 -9.81 -1.03
CA HIS A 112 -11.97 -8.68 -1.23
C HIS A 112 -13.38 -9.22 -1.26
N GLU A 113 -14.15 -8.88 -0.25
CA GLU A 113 -15.56 -9.26 -0.18
C GLU A 113 -16.39 -8.28 -0.99
N PRO A 114 -17.22 -8.76 -1.93
CA PRO A 114 -18.09 -7.89 -2.69
C PRO A 114 -19.02 -7.10 -1.77
N ASP A 115 -19.19 -5.82 -2.05
CA ASP A 115 -20.01 -4.93 -1.20
C ASP A 115 -21.49 -5.34 -1.17
N TRP A 116 -21.97 -6.07 -2.18
CA TRP A 116 -23.37 -6.44 -2.28
C TRP A 116 -23.86 -7.26 -1.09
N TRP A 117 -23.02 -8.08 -0.47
CA TRP A 117 -23.45 -8.89 0.66
C TRP A 117 -23.38 -8.11 1.98
N ARG A 118 -22.62 -7.02 2.02
CA ARG A 118 -22.58 -6.12 3.18
C ARG A 118 -23.81 -5.21 3.23
N ASP A 119 -24.37 -4.92 2.06
CA ASP A 119 -25.52 -4.05 1.93
C ASP A 119 -26.84 -4.81 2.08
N GLU A 120 -26.79 -6.13 2.22
CA GLU A 120 -27.98 -6.88 2.52
C GLU A 120 -28.54 -6.42 3.88
N PRO A 121 -29.84 -6.09 3.93
CA PRO A 121 -30.46 -5.76 5.20
C PRO A 121 -30.28 -6.94 6.11
N SER A 122 -29.58 -6.74 7.21
CA SER A 122 -29.43 -7.78 8.22
C SER A 122 -30.81 -8.18 8.70
N PRO A 123 -31.08 -9.48 8.69
CA PRO A 123 -32.34 -9.96 9.26
C PRO A 123 -32.43 -9.57 10.72
#